data_74604fb56b385f12fccbc39393cd17c5
#
_entry.id   74604fb56b385f12fccbc39393cd17c5
#
_cell.length_a   1.000
_cell.length_b   1.000
_cell.length_c   1.000
_cell.angle_alpha   90.00
_cell.angle_beta   90.00
_cell.angle_gamma   90.00
#
_symmetry.space_group_name_H-M   'P 1'
#
loop_
_entity.id
_entity.type
_entity.pdbx_description
1 polymer ?
#
loop_
_entity_poly.entity_id
_entity_poly.type
_entity_poly.pdbx_seq_one_letter_code
_entity_poly.pdbx_strand_id
1 'polypeptide(L)'
;MERLKGKKQIEKLFVSGRSVGVFPLRLVFLKTEETNKVGVSVSKKNFKSAVNRNKIKRLLRIAVENHFLDLFNKLKPKYYMMVLYVGKEIPKAEELDTQFKLMVSRFNKKVLDEV
;
A
#
# COMPACT_ATOMS: atom_id res chain seq x y z
N MET A 1 -10.89 3.06 -7.83
CA MET A 1 -10.36 2.00 -6.96
C MET A 1 -10.97 2.14 -5.58
N GLU A 2 -11.48 1.06 -5.01
CA GLU A 2 -12.12 1.10 -3.71
C GLU A 2 -11.13 1.25 -2.58
N ARG A 3 -11.51 2.02 -1.57
CA ARG A 3 -10.68 2.20 -0.37
C ARG A 3 -10.94 1.09 0.64
N LEU A 4 -9.87 0.60 1.25
CA LEU A 4 -9.96 -0.34 2.36
C LEU A 4 -10.28 0.45 3.64
N LYS A 5 -11.51 0.32 4.13
CA LYS A 5 -12.00 1.12 5.28
C LYS A 5 -12.49 0.27 6.45
N GLY A 6 -12.93 -0.95 6.19
CA GLY A 6 -13.54 -1.78 7.22
C GLY A 6 -12.54 -2.18 8.30
N LYS A 7 -12.88 -1.94 9.57
CA LYS A 7 -12.03 -2.29 10.70
C LYS A 7 -11.71 -3.79 10.72
N LYS A 8 -12.70 -4.64 10.50
CA LYS A 8 -12.51 -6.08 10.46
C LYS A 8 -11.60 -6.53 9.31
N GLN A 9 -11.76 -5.91 8.15
CA GLN A 9 -10.94 -6.19 6.98
C GLN A 9 -9.49 -5.80 7.21
N ILE A 10 -9.26 -4.63 7.82
CA ILE A 10 -7.94 -4.15 8.15
C ILE A 10 -7.27 -5.05 9.19
N GLU A 11 -7.99 -5.44 10.24
CA GLU A 11 -7.48 -6.37 11.25
C GLU A 11 -7.09 -7.71 10.63
N LYS A 12 -7.95 -8.28 9.79
CA LYS A 12 -7.67 -9.53 9.10
C LYS A 12 -6.44 -9.41 8.21
N LEU A 13 -6.29 -8.28 7.52
CA LEU A 13 -5.13 -8.01 6.69
C LEU A 13 -3.84 -8.03 7.50
N PHE A 14 -3.82 -7.36 8.66
CA PHE A 14 -2.61 -7.31 9.49
C PHE A 14 -2.31 -8.63 10.22
N VAL A 15 -3.32 -9.41 10.54
CA VAL A 15 -3.13 -10.71 11.21
C VAL A 15 -2.71 -11.79 10.22
N SER A 16 -3.35 -11.87 9.05
CA SER A 16 -3.17 -12.95 8.10
C SER A 16 -2.43 -12.55 6.83
N GLY A 17 -2.20 -11.27 6.62
CA GLY A 17 -1.56 -10.74 5.42
C GLY A 17 -0.07 -11.00 5.38
N ARG A 18 0.48 -10.85 4.19
CA ARG A 18 1.91 -10.92 3.92
C ARG A 18 2.42 -9.54 3.58
N SER A 19 3.73 -9.35 3.58
CA SER A 19 4.27 -8.02 3.30
C SER A 19 5.50 -8.04 2.42
N VAL A 20 5.66 -6.96 1.67
CA VAL A 20 6.90 -6.62 0.98
C VAL A 20 7.26 -5.19 1.37
N GLY A 21 8.54 -4.87 1.35
CA GLY A 21 8.96 -3.54 1.74
C GLY A 21 10.02 -2.97 0.82
N VAL A 22 9.94 -1.68 0.61
CA VAL A 22 10.98 -0.83 0.02
C VAL A 22 10.99 0.43 0.87
N PHE A 23 11.89 0.50 1.86
CA PHE A 23 11.92 1.64 2.78
C PHE A 23 11.87 2.96 2.00
N PRO A 24 11.02 3.93 2.35
CA PRO A 24 10.19 3.99 3.57
C PRO A 24 8.76 3.45 3.41
N LEU A 25 8.53 2.59 2.43
CA LEU A 25 7.22 1.99 2.17
C LEU A 25 7.18 0.53 2.61
N ARG A 26 6.00 0.12 3.07
CA ARG A 26 5.69 -1.29 3.31
C ARG A 26 4.30 -1.56 2.76
N LEU A 27 4.18 -2.65 2.03
CA LEU A 27 2.91 -3.10 1.50
C LEU A 27 2.49 -4.38 2.21
N VAL A 28 1.35 -4.33 2.88
CA VAL A 28 0.72 -5.52 3.46
C VAL A 28 -0.42 -5.92 2.54
N PHE A 29 -0.52 -7.20 2.21
CA PHE A 29 -1.53 -7.68 1.26
C PHE A 29 -2.10 -9.02 1.67
N LEU A 30 -3.37 -9.24 1.31
CA LEU A 30 -4.09 -10.47 1.60
C LEU A 30 -5.00 -10.78 0.41
N LYS A 31 -4.88 -12.00 -0.12
CA LYS A 31 -5.74 -12.46 -1.20
C LYS A 31 -7.18 -12.53 -0.72
N THR A 32 -8.12 -12.06 -1.54
CA THR A 32 -9.54 -12.07 -1.23
C THR A 32 -10.35 -12.52 -2.43
N GLU A 33 -11.57 -12.98 -2.20
CA GLU A 33 -12.50 -13.33 -3.28
C GLU A 33 -13.50 -12.20 -3.55
N GLU A 34 -13.46 -11.12 -2.78
CA GLU A 34 -14.40 -10.03 -2.90
C GLU A 34 -14.02 -9.07 -4.02
N THR A 35 -13.24 -8.03 -3.71
CA THR A 35 -12.81 -7.02 -4.67
C THR A 35 -11.48 -6.43 -4.22
N ASN A 36 -10.75 -5.83 -5.16
CA ASN A 36 -9.51 -5.14 -4.81
C ASN A 36 -9.81 -3.87 -4.01
N LYS A 37 -9.19 -3.74 -2.84
CA LYS A 37 -9.28 -2.55 -2.01
C LYS A 37 -7.91 -2.16 -1.52
N VAL A 38 -7.62 -0.86 -1.52
CA VAL A 38 -6.33 -0.33 -1.09
C VAL A 38 -6.54 0.78 -0.07
N GLY A 39 -5.82 0.68 1.04
CA GLY A 39 -5.73 1.75 2.02
C GLY A 39 -4.32 2.29 2.12
N VAL A 40 -4.19 3.46 2.71
CA VAL A 40 -2.90 4.07 3.00
C VAL A 40 -2.86 4.45 4.47
N SER A 41 -1.68 4.35 5.08
CA SER A 41 -1.50 4.66 6.49
C SER A 41 -0.15 5.33 6.72
N VAL A 42 -0.13 6.26 7.66
CA VAL A 42 1.07 6.98 8.08
C VAL A 42 1.18 6.89 9.60
N SER A 43 2.37 6.59 10.08
CA SER A 43 2.63 6.42 11.51
C SER A 43 2.37 7.71 12.29
N LYS A 44 1.50 7.64 13.32
CA LYS A 44 1.28 8.75 14.26
C LYS A 44 2.52 8.99 15.12
N LYS A 45 3.32 7.96 15.34
CA LYS A 45 4.55 8.06 16.10
C LYS A 45 5.57 8.95 15.39
N ASN A 46 5.69 8.80 14.07
CA ASN A 46 6.64 9.57 13.27
C ASN A 46 6.10 10.95 12.88
N PHE A 47 4.77 11.09 12.77
CA PHE A 47 4.12 12.33 12.35
C PHE A 47 2.96 12.64 13.27
N LYS A 48 3.21 13.45 14.30
CA LYS A 48 2.19 13.82 15.28
C LYS A 48 1.15 14.80 14.70
N SER A 49 1.55 15.60 13.73
CA SER A 49 0.66 16.55 13.08
C SER A 49 -0.31 15.85 12.13
N ALA A 50 -1.61 16.04 12.35
CA ALA A 50 -2.63 15.51 11.45
C ALA A 50 -2.51 16.11 10.05
N VAL A 51 -2.11 17.38 9.96
CA VAL A 51 -1.91 18.07 8.68
C VAL A 51 -0.82 17.37 7.87
N ASN A 52 0.30 17.06 8.50
CA ASN A 52 1.40 16.36 7.83
C ASN A 52 1.01 14.95 7.42
N ARG A 53 0.31 14.21 8.28
CA ARG A 53 -0.17 12.87 7.94
C ARG A 53 -1.12 12.92 6.73
N ASN A 54 -2.03 13.87 6.69
CA ASN A 54 -2.98 14.01 5.58
C ASN A 54 -2.26 14.34 4.27
N LYS A 55 -1.23 15.19 4.34
CA LYS A 55 -0.40 15.52 3.18
C LYS A 55 0.29 14.27 2.63
N ILE A 56 0.88 13.46 3.49
CA ILE A 56 1.56 12.23 3.10
C ILE A 56 0.55 11.23 2.52
N LYS A 57 -0.61 11.07 3.17
CA LYS A 57 -1.66 10.17 2.66
C LYS A 57 -2.12 10.55 1.26
N ARG A 58 -2.22 11.86 0.99
CA ARG A 58 -2.57 12.35 -0.35
C ARG A 58 -1.54 11.93 -1.37
N LEU A 59 -0.26 12.11 -1.06
CA LEU A 59 0.83 11.69 -1.93
C LEU A 59 0.82 10.18 -2.17
N LEU A 60 0.57 9.39 -1.13
CA LEU A 60 0.46 7.93 -1.25
C LEU A 60 -0.71 7.53 -2.14
N ARG A 61 -1.86 8.19 -2.01
CA ARG A 61 -3.03 7.88 -2.83
C ARG A 61 -2.80 8.17 -4.31
N ILE A 62 -2.10 9.26 -4.61
CA ILE A 62 -1.74 9.58 -5.99
C ILE A 62 -0.83 8.51 -6.56
N ALA A 63 0.16 8.07 -5.79
CA ALA A 63 1.08 7.01 -6.22
C ALA A 63 0.34 5.68 -6.39
N VAL A 64 -0.60 5.36 -5.51
CA VAL A 64 -1.44 4.16 -5.64
C VAL A 64 -2.22 4.18 -6.97
N GLU A 65 -2.86 5.30 -7.29
CA GLU A 65 -3.58 5.43 -8.56
C GLU A 65 -2.66 5.25 -9.75
N ASN A 66 -1.46 5.83 -9.70
CA ASN A 66 -0.52 5.77 -10.81
C ASN A 66 0.08 4.37 -11.03
N HIS A 67 0.23 3.57 -9.98
CA HIS A 67 0.96 2.30 -10.06
C HIS A 67 0.11 1.05 -9.85
N PHE A 68 -0.99 1.14 -9.09
CA PHE A 68 -1.79 -0.04 -8.74
C PHE A 68 -2.95 -0.29 -9.68
N LEU A 69 -3.43 0.72 -10.40
CA LEU A 69 -4.54 0.52 -11.32
C LEU A 69 -4.20 -0.51 -12.40
N ASP A 70 -3.05 -0.33 -13.06
CA ASP A 70 -2.56 -1.29 -14.05
C ASP A 70 -2.30 -2.66 -13.42
N LEU A 71 -1.73 -2.68 -12.23
CA LEU A 71 -1.45 -3.91 -11.52
C LEU A 71 -2.73 -4.72 -11.31
N PHE A 72 -3.80 -4.09 -10.82
CA PHE A 72 -5.06 -4.76 -10.56
C PHE A 72 -5.76 -5.21 -11.85
N ASN A 73 -5.58 -4.49 -12.95
CA ASN A 73 -6.15 -4.88 -14.23
C ASN A 73 -5.49 -6.14 -14.80
N LYS A 74 -4.24 -6.39 -14.45
CA LYS A 74 -3.47 -7.55 -14.91
C LYS A 74 -3.58 -8.75 -14.00
N LEU A 75 -3.86 -8.54 -12.71
CA LEU A 75 -3.96 -9.62 -11.73
C LEU A 75 -5.35 -10.26 -11.78
N LYS A 76 -5.39 -11.60 -11.88
CA LYS A 76 -6.65 -12.34 -11.75
C LYS A 76 -7.08 -12.43 -10.30
N PRO A 77 -6.20 -12.80 -9.33
CA PRO A 77 -6.59 -12.77 -7.92
C PRO A 77 -6.83 -11.35 -7.47
N LYS A 78 -7.73 -11.20 -6.51
CA LYS A 78 -8.04 -9.91 -5.90
C LYS A 78 -7.36 -9.82 -4.55
N TYR A 79 -7.01 -8.60 -4.16
CA TYR A 79 -6.26 -8.37 -2.92
C TYR A 79 -6.81 -7.20 -2.13
N TYR A 80 -6.77 -7.36 -0.80
CA TYR A 80 -6.80 -6.24 0.11
C TYR A 80 -5.36 -5.81 0.35
N MET A 81 -5.08 -4.52 0.23
CA MET A 81 -3.75 -3.98 0.39
C MET A 81 -3.73 -2.77 1.29
N MET A 82 -2.68 -2.64 2.07
CA MET A 82 -2.41 -1.44 2.88
C MET A 82 -0.98 -0.98 2.60
N VAL A 83 -0.85 0.26 2.13
CA VAL A 83 0.45 0.89 1.94
C VAL A 83 0.77 1.69 3.20
N LEU A 84 1.87 1.34 3.86
CA LEU A 84 2.32 1.99 5.08
C LEU A 84 3.53 2.88 4.76
N TYR A 85 3.47 4.12 5.20
CA TYR A 85 4.62 5.00 5.18
C TYR A 85 5.30 4.96 6.54
N VAL A 86 6.53 4.45 6.59
CA VAL A 86 7.29 4.27 7.84
C VAL A 86 8.50 5.19 7.95
N GLY A 87 8.62 6.14 7.03
CA GLY A 87 9.67 7.16 7.09
C GLY A 87 9.39 8.23 8.13
N LYS A 88 10.42 9.02 8.42
CA LYS A 88 10.33 10.10 9.43
C LYS A 88 10.23 11.48 8.80
N GLU A 89 10.45 11.60 7.51
CA GLU A 89 10.40 12.86 6.76
C GLU A 89 9.26 12.82 5.76
N ILE A 90 8.74 13.99 5.39
CA ILE A 90 7.72 14.09 4.36
C ILE A 90 8.36 13.72 3.02
N PRO A 91 7.82 12.72 2.31
CA PRO A 91 8.45 12.26 1.07
C PRO A 91 8.24 13.23 -0.08
N LYS A 92 9.14 13.19 -1.05
CA LYS A 92 8.96 13.89 -2.32
C LYS A 92 8.22 12.96 -3.29
N ALA A 93 7.36 13.54 -4.12
CA ALA A 93 6.56 12.77 -5.07
C ALA A 93 7.42 11.91 -6.00
N GLU A 94 8.55 12.44 -6.45
CA GLU A 94 9.48 11.73 -7.34
C GLU A 94 10.10 10.49 -6.68
N GLU A 95 10.48 10.63 -5.40
CA GLU A 95 11.02 9.52 -4.63
C GLU A 95 9.98 8.43 -4.42
N LEU A 96 8.75 8.83 -4.10
CA LEU A 96 7.64 7.89 -3.95
C LEU A 96 7.37 7.12 -5.24
N ASP A 97 7.42 7.78 -6.37
CA ASP A 97 7.19 7.15 -7.67
C ASP A 97 8.19 6.01 -7.90
N THR A 98 9.47 6.27 -7.66
CA THR A 98 10.53 5.27 -7.80
C THR A 98 10.33 4.11 -6.81
N GLN A 99 10.01 4.44 -5.57
CA GLN A 99 9.80 3.45 -4.52
C GLN A 99 8.58 2.57 -4.79
N PHE A 100 7.50 3.16 -5.30
CA PHE A 100 6.30 2.40 -5.68
C PHE A 100 6.59 1.43 -6.82
N LYS A 101 7.37 1.83 -7.81
CA LYS A 101 7.78 0.94 -8.91
C LYS A 101 8.51 -0.29 -8.37
N LEU A 102 9.46 -0.07 -7.48
CA LEU A 102 10.21 -1.16 -6.85
C LEU A 102 9.32 -2.04 -6.00
N MET A 103 8.40 -1.44 -5.25
CA MET A 103 7.48 -2.18 -4.38
C MET A 103 6.53 -3.06 -5.19
N VAL A 104 5.98 -2.55 -6.27
CA VAL A 104 5.13 -3.33 -7.18
C VAL A 104 5.90 -4.48 -7.79
N SER A 105 7.16 -4.25 -8.21
CA SER A 105 8.03 -5.28 -8.74
C SER A 105 8.26 -6.41 -7.72
N ARG A 106 8.55 -6.07 -6.48
CA ARG A 106 8.73 -7.04 -5.40
C ARG A 106 7.45 -7.80 -5.07
N PHE A 107 6.32 -7.11 -5.10
CA PHE A 107 5.02 -7.74 -4.90
C PHE A 107 4.76 -8.79 -5.99
N ASN A 108 4.94 -8.41 -7.25
CA ASN A 108 4.73 -9.32 -8.38
C ASN A 108 5.60 -10.57 -8.27
N LYS A 109 6.87 -10.39 -7.94
CA LYS A 109 7.80 -11.50 -7.77
C LYS A 109 7.37 -12.43 -6.66
N LYS A 110 6.95 -11.88 -5.53
CA LYS A 110 6.52 -12.67 -4.38
C LYS A 110 5.24 -13.45 -4.67
N VAL A 111 4.29 -12.85 -5.36
CA VAL A 111 3.03 -13.49 -5.72
C VAL A 111 3.27 -14.61 -6.74
N LEU A 112 4.17 -14.42 -7.70
CA LEU A 112 4.52 -15.45 -8.66
C LEU A 112 5.20 -16.65 -8.00
N ASP A 113 6.01 -16.43 -6.97
CA ASP A 113 6.70 -17.49 -6.25
C ASP A 113 5.73 -18.36 -5.43
N GLU A 114 4.49 -17.93 -5.24
CA GLU A 114 3.46 -18.64 -4.46
C GLU A 114 2.56 -19.53 -5.32
N VAL A 115 2.70 -19.47 -6.62
CA VAL A 115 1.84 -20.21 -7.56
C VAL A 115 2.33 -21.65 -7.74
#